data_a6bdcc3c3bde0092ca12954a68f2f781
#
_entry.id   a6bdcc3c3bde0092ca12954a68f2f781
#
_cell.length_a   1.000
_cell.length_b   1.000
_cell.length_c   1.000
_cell.angle_alpha   90.00
_cell.angle_beta   90.00
_cell.angle_gamma   90.00
#
_symmetry.space_group_name_H-M   'P 1'
#
loop_
_entity.id
_entity.type
_entity.pdbx_description
1 polymer ?
#
loop_
_entity_poly.entity_id
_entity_poly.type
_entity_poly.pdbx_seq_one_letter_code
_entity_poly.pdbx_strand_id
1 'polypeptide(L)' 'MTSLKEKSPENIVLRFVWLESLTQDYTNEEIGQLIRDLYSYARKGTEPQQYADRGMRWLWRSAKADADERRLAN' A
#
# COMPACT_ATOMS: atom_id res chain seq x y z
N MET A 1 -19.12 5.66 18.46
CA MET A 1 -18.53 5.60 17.94
C MET A 1 -17.14 5.86 17.90
N THR A 2 -16.50 5.20 18.24
CA THR A 2 -15.14 5.36 18.33
C THR A 2 -14.45 5.41 17.04
N SER A 3 -15.10 4.99 16.04
CA SER A 3 -14.46 4.97 14.76
C SER A 3 -14.04 6.35 14.31
N LEU A 4 -14.60 7.35 14.91
CA LEU A 4 -14.20 8.66 14.52
C LEU A 4 -12.77 8.97 14.82
N LYS A 5 -12.21 8.27 15.79
CA LYS A 5 -10.89 8.55 16.08
C LYS A 5 -9.95 7.85 15.22
N GLU A 6 -10.44 6.81 14.59
CA GLU A 6 -9.59 6.03 13.80
C GLU A 6 -9.44 6.69 12.51
N LYS A 7 -8.33 7.05 12.13
CA LYS A 7 -8.12 7.65 10.85
C LYS A 7 -7.70 6.65 9.81
N SER A 8 -7.72 5.38 10.16
CA SER A 8 -7.39 4.34 9.19
C SER A 8 -8.49 4.20 8.18
N PRO A 9 -8.18 4.05 6.93
CA PRO A 9 -9.21 3.81 5.93
C PRO A 9 -9.78 2.41 6.12
N GLU A 10 -11.02 2.22 5.69
CA GLU A 10 -11.62 0.90 5.78
C GLU A 10 -11.15 -0.01 4.67
N ASN A 11 -10.54 0.53 3.66
CA ASN A 11 -10.07 -0.30 2.57
C ASN A 11 -8.81 0.32 1.98
N ILE A 12 -8.13 -0.45 1.17
CA ILE A 12 -7.03 0.05 0.38
C ILE A 12 -7.39 -0.20 -1.06
N VAL A 13 -6.83 0.59 -1.95
CA VAL A 13 -7.15 0.50 -3.36
C VAL A 13 -5.89 0.10 -4.12
N LEU A 14 -6.02 -0.86 -5.00
CA LEU A 14 -4.93 -1.29 -5.86
C LEU A 14 -5.31 -0.93 -7.28
N ARG A 15 -4.57 -0.03 -7.87
CA ARG A 15 -4.91 0.44 -9.19
C ARG A 15 -4.51 -0.57 -10.24
N PHE A 16 -5.27 -0.64 -11.32
CA PHE A 16 -5.00 -1.61 -12.37
C PHE A 16 -3.60 -1.44 -12.95
N VAL A 17 -3.13 -0.20 -13.08
CA VAL A 17 -1.82 0.01 -13.65
C VAL A 17 -0.74 -0.62 -12.78
N TRP A 18 -0.94 -0.61 -11.46
CA TRP A 18 0.00 -1.26 -10.56
C TRP A 18 -0.08 -2.77 -10.70
N LEU A 19 -1.30 -3.28 -10.77
CA LEU A 19 -1.51 -4.72 -10.85
C LEU A 19 -0.94 -5.29 -12.14
N GLU A 20 -1.01 -4.54 -13.22
CA GLU A 20 -0.44 -4.99 -14.46
C GLU A 20 1.06 -5.20 -14.34
N SER A 21 1.75 -4.25 -13.73
CA SER A 21 3.18 -4.40 -13.51
C SER A 21 3.48 -5.54 -12.56
N LEU A 22 2.71 -5.61 -11.47
CA LEU A 22 2.96 -6.63 -10.46
C LEU A 22 2.78 -8.03 -11.03
N THR A 23 1.73 -8.24 -11.78
CA THR A 23 1.45 -9.60 -12.25
C THR A 23 2.37 -10.02 -13.37
N GLN A 24 2.96 -9.08 -14.08
CA GLN A 24 3.85 -9.42 -15.18
C GLN A 24 5.30 -9.57 -14.75
N ASP A 25 5.73 -8.77 -13.79
CA ASP A 25 7.15 -8.68 -13.48
C ASP A 25 7.58 -9.22 -12.14
N TYR A 26 6.64 -9.58 -11.27
CA TYR A 26 7.00 -9.96 -9.91
C TYR A 26 6.37 -11.28 -9.50
N THR A 27 6.98 -11.93 -8.52
CA THR A 27 6.48 -13.21 -8.02
C THR A 27 5.32 -13.01 -7.07
N ASN A 28 4.61 -14.08 -6.80
CA ASN A 28 3.51 -14.02 -5.84
C ASN A 28 3.98 -13.58 -4.46
N GLU A 29 5.19 -14.01 -4.08
CA GLU A 29 5.74 -13.60 -2.79
C GLU A 29 5.98 -12.11 -2.74
N GLU A 30 6.49 -11.56 -3.83
CA GLU A 30 6.76 -10.13 -3.89
C GLU A 30 5.47 -9.34 -3.87
N ILE A 31 4.48 -9.80 -4.60
CA ILE A 31 3.18 -9.15 -4.62
C ILE A 31 2.55 -9.20 -3.24
N GLY A 32 2.60 -10.38 -2.62
CA GLY A 32 2.03 -10.55 -1.30
C GLY A 32 2.70 -9.66 -0.26
N GLN A 33 4.02 -9.51 -0.38
CA GLN A 33 4.74 -8.65 0.55
C GLN A 33 4.30 -7.19 0.42
N LEU A 34 4.14 -6.72 -0.81
CA LEU A 34 3.68 -5.36 -1.02
C LEU A 34 2.31 -5.15 -0.41
N ILE A 35 1.41 -6.10 -0.61
CA ILE A 35 0.06 -5.99 -0.08
C ILE A 35 0.07 -5.99 1.45
N ARG A 36 0.87 -6.86 2.07
CA ARG A 36 0.97 -6.88 3.52
C ARG A 36 1.53 -5.59 4.06
N ASP A 37 2.54 -5.05 3.39
CA ASP A 37 3.16 -3.82 3.83
C ASP A 37 2.18 -2.66 3.72
N LEU A 38 1.41 -2.64 2.64
CA LEU A 38 0.42 -1.60 2.46
C LEU A 38 -0.68 -1.70 3.51
N TYR A 39 -1.12 -2.92 3.80
CA TYR A 39 -2.13 -3.14 4.83
C TYR A 39 -1.62 -2.64 6.19
N SER A 40 -0.41 -3.01 6.54
CA SER A 40 0.15 -2.60 7.83
C SER A 40 0.31 -1.09 7.91
N TYR A 41 0.72 -0.48 6.82
CA TYR A 41 0.87 0.96 6.81
C TYR A 41 -0.48 1.65 6.94
N ALA A 42 -1.48 1.18 6.19
CA ALA A 42 -2.79 1.80 6.22
C ALA A 42 -3.46 1.66 7.58
N ARG A 43 -3.27 0.51 8.21
CA ARG A 43 -3.93 0.25 9.48
C ARG A 43 -3.16 0.77 10.68
N LYS A 44 -1.84 0.64 10.66
CA LYS A 44 -1.04 0.94 11.83
C LYS A 44 0.00 2.01 11.63
N GLY A 45 0.21 2.45 10.42
CA GLY A 45 1.24 3.44 10.14
C GLY A 45 2.63 2.85 10.11
N THR A 46 2.74 1.53 10.10
CA THR A 46 4.03 0.87 10.09
C THR A 46 4.61 0.90 8.69
N GLU A 47 5.81 1.43 8.54
CA GLU A 47 6.45 1.44 7.25
C GLU A 47 7.39 0.26 7.11
N PRO A 48 7.43 -0.35 5.93
CA PRO A 48 8.32 -1.48 5.70
C PRO A 48 9.72 -1.00 5.45
N GLN A 49 10.64 -1.96 5.41
CA GLN A 49 11.98 -1.65 4.98
C GLN A 49 11.93 -1.27 3.53
N GLN A 50 12.89 -0.45 3.11
CA GLN A 50 12.91 -0.03 1.74
C GLN A 50 13.13 -1.21 0.80
N TYR A 51 12.35 -1.28 -0.24
CA TYR A 51 12.49 -2.36 -1.21
C TYR A 51 13.78 -2.17 -2.01
N ALA A 52 14.45 -3.26 -2.26
CA ALA A 52 15.67 -3.23 -3.04
C ALA A 52 15.39 -2.96 -4.51
N ASP A 53 14.29 -3.49 -5.01
CA ASP A 53 13.95 -3.35 -6.41
C ASP A 53 13.38 -1.97 -6.69
N ARG A 54 13.88 -1.33 -7.73
CA ARG A 54 13.45 0.01 -8.06
C ARG A 54 11.97 0.09 -8.40
N GLY A 55 11.48 -0.88 -9.16
CA GLY A 55 10.07 -0.90 -9.53
C GLY A 55 9.17 -1.07 -8.32
N MET A 56 9.57 -1.93 -7.39
CA MET A 56 8.79 -2.13 -6.18
C MET A 56 8.82 -0.87 -5.32
N ARG A 57 9.94 -0.16 -5.28
CA ARG A 57 9.98 1.10 -4.53
C ARG A 57 9.00 2.11 -5.11
N TRP A 58 8.93 2.15 -6.43
CA TRP A 58 8.01 3.09 -7.08
C TRP A 58 6.56 2.71 -6.77
N LEU A 59 6.26 1.42 -6.84
CA LEU A 59 4.91 0.95 -6.54
C LEU A 59 4.55 1.24 -5.10
N TRP A 60 5.50 1.00 -4.18
CA TRP A 60 5.25 1.28 -2.78
C TRP A 60 4.99 2.77 -2.55
N ARG A 61 5.79 3.62 -3.14
CA ARG A 61 5.59 5.06 -2.97
C ARG A 61 4.26 5.50 -3.51
N SER A 62 3.86 4.97 -4.65
CA SER A 62 2.59 5.32 -5.25
C SER A 62 1.44 4.86 -4.38
N ALA A 63 1.51 3.64 -3.87
CA ALA A 63 0.46 3.09 -3.03
C ALA A 63 0.39 3.82 -1.70
N LYS A 64 1.55 4.16 -1.15
CA LYS A 64 1.60 4.88 0.11
C LYS A 64 0.98 6.27 -0.03
N ALA A 65 1.31 6.96 -1.11
CA ALA A 65 0.76 8.29 -1.34
C ALA A 65 -0.75 8.23 -1.48
N ASP A 66 -1.25 7.21 -2.16
CA ASP A 66 -2.68 7.04 -2.33
C ASP A 66 -3.36 6.77 -0.99
N ALA A 67 -2.74 5.93 -0.17
CA ALA A 67 -3.28 5.63 1.15
C ALA A 67 -3.28 6.86 2.05
N ASP A 68 -2.23 7.66 1.97
CA ASP A 68 -2.14 8.88 2.75
C ASP A 68 -3.22 9.86 2.35
N GLU A 69 -3.47 9.97 1.06
CA GLU A 69 -4.48 10.86 0.57
C GLU A 69 -5.85 10.45 1.07
N ARG A 70 -6.13 9.16 1.07
CA ARG A 70 -7.41 8.67 1.56
C ARG A 70 -7.57 8.90 3.04
N ARG A 71 -6.48 8.72 3.78
CA ARG A 71 -6.52 8.94 5.21
C ARG A 71 -6.81 10.40 5.53
N LEU A 72 -6.18 11.30 4.80
CA LEU A 72 -6.38 12.72 5.05
C LEU A 72 -7.75 13.19 4.62
N ALA A 73 -8.32 12.55 3.62
CA ALA A 73 -9.62 12.95 3.14
C ALA A 73 -10.72 12.62 4.13
N ASN A 74 -10.48 11.67 4.99
CA ASN A 74 -11.47 11.34 5.99
C ASN A 74 -11.29 12.18 7.22
#